data_27d521e5acd18cabfad29270ee1f487b
#
_entry.id   27d521e5acd18cabfad29270ee1f487b
#
_cell.length_a   1.000
_cell.length_b   1.000
_cell.length_c   1.000
_cell.angle_alpha   90.00
_cell.angle_beta   90.00
_cell.angle_gamma   90.00
#
_symmetry.space_group_name_H-M   'P 1'
#
loop_
_entity.id
_entity.type
_entity.pdbx_description
1 polymer ?
#
loop_
_entity_poly.entity_id
_entity_poly.type
_entity_poly.pdbx_seq_one_letter_code
_entity_poly.pdbx_strand_id
1 'polypeptide(L)'
;MSNSPLVNYTKISPNKSSPRNHKIDTVTIHCVVGQCSVETLGNVFAPASRQASSNYGIGYDGRIGMYVEEKDRSWCSSNAANDNRAITIEVASDTKEPYAVNAKAYAALIDLLVDICKRNGIKELKWKADKSLIGQPDKQNMTVHRWFANKSCPGTYLYERHAQIASEVNKRLGSTNIKPCLLYTSPS
;
A
#
# COMPACT_ATOMS: atom_id res chain seq x y z
N MET A 1 0.15 6.70 -17.01
CA MET A 1 0.03 6.52 -15.54
C MET A 1 0.31 7.83 -14.85
N SER A 2 -0.54 8.22 -13.94
CA SER A 2 -0.39 9.42 -13.14
C SER A 2 0.02 9.07 -11.71
N ASN A 3 0.63 10.01 -11.00
CA ASN A 3 0.93 9.86 -9.58
C ASN A 3 -0.21 10.38 -8.72
N SER A 4 -0.24 9.98 -7.44
CA SER A 4 -1.26 10.44 -6.51
C SER A 4 -1.19 11.95 -6.26
N PRO A 5 -2.31 12.69 -6.35
CA PRO A 5 -2.37 14.10 -5.96
C PRO A 5 -2.31 14.31 -4.44
N LEU A 6 -2.38 13.24 -3.65
CA LEU A 6 -2.33 13.29 -2.18
C LEU A 6 -0.89 13.43 -1.64
N VAL A 7 0.12 13.37 -2.49
CA VAL A 7 1.53 13.43 -2.10
C VAL A 7 1.87 14.80 -1.51
N ASN A 8 2.47 14.80 -0.32
CA ASN A 8 2.94 15.99 0.39
C ASN A 8 4.45 16.22 0.24
N TYR A 9 5.20 15.18 -0.11
CA TYR A 9 6.66 15.18 -0.18
C TYR A 9 7.14 14.25 -1.28
N THR A 10 8.10 14.69 -2.08
CA THR A 10 8.68 13.86 -3.15
C THR A 10 10.21 13.88 -3.05
N LYS A 11 10.79 12.67 -3.02
CA LYS A 11 12.24 12.47 -3.16
C LYS A 11 12.49 11.19 -3.95
N ILE A 12 12.72 11.34 -5.24
CA ILE A 12 12.84 10.17 -6.13
C ILE A 12 14.14 9.43 -5.86
N SER A 13 14.01 8.13 -5.61
CA SER A 13 15.10 7.18 -5.40
C SER A 13 15.69 6.71 -6.73
N PRO A 14 17.01 6.50 -6.80
CA PRO A 14 17.63 5.81 -7.94
C PRO A 14 17.34 4.30 -7.97
N ASN A 15 16.86 3.73 -6.86
CA ASN A 15 16.60 2.30 -6.70
C ASN A 15 15.27 1.91 -7.33
N LYS A 16 15.20 1.95 -8.65
CA LYS A 16 13.99 1.68 -9.42
C LYS A 16 14.32 1.06 -10.78
N SER A 17 13.34 0.45 -11.38
CA SER A 17 13.39 0.02 -12.79
C SER A 17 12.38 0.83 -13.60
N SER A 18 12.81 1.39 -14.71
CA SER A 18 12.00 2.30 -15.53
C SER A 18 11.96 1.81 -16.98
N PRO A 19 10.77 1.73 -17.57
CA PRO A 19 9.46 1.76 -16.93
C PRO A 19 9.12 0.41 -16.27
N ARG A 20 8.00 0.35 -15.49
CA ARG A 20 7.43 -0.95 -15.11
C ARG A 20 6.96 -1.69 -16.38
N ASN A 21 6.97 -3.01 -16.34
CA ASN A 21 6.64 -3.84 -17.52
C ASN A 21 5.23 -4.42 -17.48
N HIS A 22 4.38 -3.97 -16.56
CA HIS A 22 3.03 -4.46 -16.39
C HIS A 22 2.10 -3.32 -15.95
N LYS A 23 0.82 -3.42 -16.28
CA LYS A 23 -0.19 -2.50 -15.72
C LYS A 23 -0.28 -2.68 -14.19
N ILE A 24 -0.71 -1.62 -13.51
CA ILE A 24 -0.96 -1.66 -12.07
C ILE A 24 -2.30 -2.33 -11.81
N ASP A 25 -2.27 -3.47 -11.14
CA ASP A 25 -3.46 -4.25 -10.77
C ASP A 25 -3.38 -4.84 -9.35
N THR A 26 -2.37 -4.48 -8.60
CA THR A 26 -2.06 -5.03 -7.28
C THR A 26 -1.55 -3.91 -6.36
N VAL A 27 -1.76 -4.06 -5.05
CA VAL A 27 -1.13 -3.22 -4.03
C VAL A 27 -0.39 -4.10 -3.02
N THR A 28 0.76 -3.63 -2.55
CA THR A 28 1.55 -4.30 -1.51
C THR A 28 1.84 -3.31 -0.39
N ILE A 29 1.28 -3.58 0.78
CA ILE A 29 1.42 -2.75 1.97
C ILE A 29 2.54 -3.31 2.84
N HIS A 30 3.51 -2.45 3.19
CA HIS A 30 4.66 -2.76 4.03
C HIS A 30 4.63 -1.96 5.33
N CYS A 31 5.32 -2.42 6.36
CA CYS A 31 5.62 -1.61 7.55
C CYS A 31 7.09 -1.22 7.57
N VAL A 32 7.37 0.00 7.99
CA VAL A 32 8.75 0.55 8.06
C VAL A 32 9.54 -0.01 9.24
N VAL A 33 8.85 -0.48 10.27
CA VAL A 33 9.48 -0.84 11.56
C VAL A 33 10.15 0.39 12.21
N GLY A 34 9.42 1.49 12.23
CA GLY A 34 9.81 2.76 12.85
C GLY A 34 8.74 3.81 12.67
N GLN A 35 8.55 4.63 13.69
CA GLN A 35 7.69 5.82 13.66
C GLN A 35 8.48 6.96 13.00
N CYS A 36 8.55 6.94 11.68
CA CYS A 36 9.37 7.86 10.90
C CYS A 36 8.55 8.88 10.12
N SER A 37 9.20 9.95 9.70
CA SER A 37 8.65 10.94 8.78
C SER A 37 8.84 10.51 7.32
N VAL A 38 8.10 11.14 6.41
CA VAL A 38 8.29 10.92 4.97
C VAL A 38 9.67 11.36 4.49
N GLU A 39 10.26 12.38 5.12
CA GLU A 39 11.63 12.83 4.86
C GLU A 39 12.65 11.77 5.25
N THR A 40 12.48 11.14 6.39
CA THR A 40 13.33 10.03 6.84
C THR A 40 13.29 8.87 5.86
N LEU A 41 12.11 8.48 5.39
CA LEU A 41 11.98 7.44 4.36
C LEU A 41 12.68 7.83 3.06
N GLY A 42 12.53 9.06 2.61
CA GLY A 42 13.23 9.57 1.44
C GLY A 42 14.75 9.46 1.57
N ASN A 43 15.28 9.79 2.74
CA ASN A 43 16.72 9.66 3.02
C ASN A 43 17.19 8.19 3.08
N VAL A 44 16.34 7.28 3.54
CA VAL A 44 16.64 5.83 3.53
C VAL A 44 16.74 5.30 2.10
N PHE A 45 15.88 5.73 1.19
CA PHE A 45 15.83 5.25 -0.18
C PHE A 45 16.73 6.02 -1.16
N ALA A 46 17.31 7.15 -0.74
CA ALA A 46 18.13 8.00 -1.60
C ALA A 46 19.47 7.39 -2.04
N PRO A 47 20.24 6.69 -1.17
CA PRO A 47 21.50 6.10 -1.61
C PRO A 47 21.27 4.94 -2.59
N ALA A 48 22.01 4.93 -3.71
CA ALA A 48 21.97 3.82 -4.66
C ALA A 48 22.38 2.50 -4.00
N SER A 49 23.27 2.56 -3.02
CA SER A 49 23.71 1.40 -2.24
C SER A 49 22.60 0.74 -1.41
N ARG A 50 21.50 1.44 -1.17
CA ARG A 50 20.36 0.89 -0.42
C ARG A 50 19.71 -0.29 -1.14
N GLN A 51 19.67 -0.29 -2.47
CA GLN A 51 19.07 -1.34 -3.29
C GLN A 51 17.62 -1.67 -2.92
N ALA A 52 16.89 -0.68 -2.40
CA ALA A 52 15.50 -0.79 -2.01
C ALA A 52 14.79 0.56 -2.15
N SER A 53 13.49 0.52 -2.42
CA SER A 53 12.61 1.68 -2.50
C SER A 53 11.15 1.25 -2.37
N SER A 54 10.25 2.24 -2.27
CA SER A 54 8.80 2.05 -2.45
C SER A 54 8.25 3.15 -3.36
N ASN A 55 7.09 2.91 -3.95
CA ASN A 55 6.40 3.96 -4.67
C ASN A 55 6.01 5.09 -3.72
N TYR A 56 5.31 4.75 -2.65
CA TYR A 56 4.84 5.69 -1.63
C TYR A 56 5.29 5.29 -0.24
N GLY A 57 5.29 6.26 0.66
CA GLY A 57 5.43 6.06 2.08
C GLY A 57 4.46 6.93 2.86
N ILE A 58 4.08 6.48 4.04
CA ILE A 58 3.19 7.21 4.93
C ILE A 58 3.93 7.42 6.25
N GLY A 59 4.10 8.68 6.63
CA GLY A 59 4.74 9.06 7.87
C GLY A 59 3.83 8.87 9.09
N TYR A 60 4.42 8.91 10.28
CA TYR A 60 3.68 8.82 11.54
C TYR A 60 2.62 9.93 11.71
N ASP A 61 2.76 11.02 11.00
CA ASP A 61 1.87 12.18 11.01
C ASP A 61 0.77 12.12 9.95
N GLY A 62 0.74 11.05 9.14
CA GLY A 62 -0.21 10.86 8.06
C GLY A 62 0.16 11.56 6.75
N ARG A 63 1.31 12.22 6.65
CA ARG A 63 1.79 12.77 5.38
C ARG A 63 2.20 11.65 4.44
N ILE A 64 2.06 11.89 3.14
CA ILE A 64 2.34 10.91 2.09
C ILE A 64 3.57 11.38 1.30
N GLY A 65 4.57 10.51 1.21
CA GLY A 65 5.76 10.70 0.39
C GLY A 65 5.72 9.85 -0.87
N MET A 66 6.36 10.32 -1.95
CA MET A 66 6.58 9.56 -3.17
C MET A 66 8.10 9.42 -3.41
N TYR A 67 8.54 8.20 -3.64
CA TYR A 67 9.95 7.87 -3.83
C TYR A 67 10.23 7.20 -5.17
N VAL A 68 9.22 6.57 -5.76
CA VAL A 68 9.23 6.03 -7.12
C VAL A 68 7.88 6.36 -7.76
N GLU A 69 7.91 6.96 -8.94
CA GLU A 69 6.69 7.28 -9.67
C GLU A 69 5.92 6.01 -10.05
N GLU A 70 4.61 6.09 -10.19
CA GLU A 70 3.78 4.91 -10.53
C GLU A 70 4.13 4.30 -11.90
N LYS A 71 4.65 5.08 -12.83
CA LYS A 71 5.14 4.57 -14.13
C LYS A 71 6.35 3.64 -14.03
N ASP A 72 7.05 3.67 -12.89
CA ASP A 72 8.27 2.90 -12.64
C ASP A 72 8.01 1.81 -11.59
N ARG A 73 8.86 0.77 -11.62
CA ARG A 73 8.84 -0.29 -10.64
C ARG A 73 9.72 0.06 -9.45
N SER A 74 9.16 0.04 -8.25
CA SER A 74 9.95 0.08 -7.00
C SER A 74 10.70 -1.24 -6.74
N TRP A 75 11.68 -1.21 -5.87
CA TRP A 75 12.39 -2.38 -5.36
C TRP A 75 12.02 -2.59 -3.89
N CYS A 76 10.82 -3.10 -3.65
CA CYS A 76 10.23 -3.11 -2.31
C CYS A 76 9.99 -4.52 -1.75
N SER A 77 9.47 -5.42 -2.55
CA SER A 77 8.89 -6.68 -2.07
C SER A 77 9.80 -7.90 -2.28
N SER A 78 11.05 -7.70 -2.70
CA SER A 78 12.01 -8.77 -3.04
C SER A 78 11.53 -9.67 -4.19
N ASN A 79 10.61 -9.18 -5.01
CA ASN A 79 10.06 -9.90 -6.15
C ASN A 79 9.71 -8.95 -7.29
N ALA A 80 10.44 -9.04 -8.39
CA ALA A 80 10.27 -8.13 -9.52
C ALA A 80 8.91 -8.28 -10.21
N ALA A 81 8.39 -9.49 -10.32
CA ALA A 81 7.10 -9.75 -10.94
C ALA A 81 5.96 -9.09 -10.14
N ASN A 82 6.00 -9.21 -8.81
CA ASN A 82 5.04 -8.52 -7.94
C ASN A 82 5.17 -7.00 -8.06
N ASP A 83 6.38 -6.46 -7.93
CA ASP A 83 6.59 -5.02 -7.92
C ASP A 83 6.32 -4.36 -9.28
N ASN A 84 6.38 -5.09 -10.39
CA ASN A 84 5.93 -4.61 -11.68
C ASN A 84 4.40 -4.44 -11.76
N ARG A 85 3.64 -5.21 -11.01
CA ARG A 85 2.17 -5.16 -10.96
C ARG A 85 1.65 -4.27 -9.85
N ALA A 86 2.42 -4.11 -8.78
CA ALA A 86 1.97 -3.50 -7.55
C ALA A 86 2.40 -2.05 -7.40
N ILE A 87 1.53 -1.26 -6.79
CA ILE A 87 1.96 -0.08 -6.05
C ILE A 87 2.36 -0.52 -4.66
N THR A 88 3.57 -0.19 -4.26
CA THR A 88 4.13 -0.52 -2.96
C THR A 88 4.07 0.68 -2.03
N ILE A 89 3.68 0.46 -0.78
CA ILE A 89 3.47 1.51 0.21
C ILE A 89 4.14 1.09 1.52
N GLU A 90 5.08 1.90 2.00
CA GLU A 90 5.71 1.74 3.30
C GLU A 90 4.99 2.61 4.34
N VAL A 91 4.50 2.00 5.41
CA VAL A 91 3.72 2.68 6.45
C VAL A 91 4.51 2.75 7.75
N ALA A 92 4.64 3.95 8.33
CA ALA A 92 5.26 4.13 9.64
C ALA A 92 4.57 3.26 10.69
N SER A 93 5.36 2.55 11.48
CA SER A 93 4.87 1.57 12.45
C SER A 93 5.75 1.54 13.70
N ASP A 94 5.27 0.88 14.74
CA ASP A 94 6.09 0.60 15.91
C ASP A 94 7.30 -0.29 15.55
N THR A 95 8.29 -0.30 16.41
CA THR A 95 9.55 -1.03 16.20
C THR A 95 9.50 -2.48 16.67
N LYS A 96 8.43 -2.88 17.35
CA LYS A 96 8.22 -4.22 17.89
C LYS A 96 6.89 -4.80 17.39
N GLU A 97 6.86 -6.13 17.25
CA GLU A 97 5.63 -6.85 16.94
C GLU A 97 4.52 -6.45 17.94
N PRO A 98 3.31 -6.11 17.48
CA PRO A 98 2.71 -6.37 16.16
C PRO A 98 3.04 -5.34 15.08
N TYR A 99 4.01 -4.43 15.27
CA TYR A 99 4.33 -3.31 14.37
C TYR A 99 3.11 -2.44 14.10
N ALA A 100 2.50 -1.95 15.20
CA ALA A 100 1.25 -1.20 15.13
C ALA A 100 1.41 0.12 14.36
N VAL A 101 0.38 0.45 13.62
CA VAL A 101 0.25 1.69 12.84
C VAL A 101 -0.70 2.62 13.58
N ASN A 102 -0.33 3.88 13.73
CA ASN A 102 -1.20 4.83 14.42
C ASN A 102 -2.40 5.27 13.55
N ALA A 103 -3.38 5.90 14.17
CA ALA A 103 -4.63 6.28 13.51
C ALA A 103 -4.44 7.25 12.33
N LYS A 104 -3.49 8.17 12.42
CA LYS A 104 -3.21 9.14 11.34
C LYS A 104 -2.61 8.46 10.11
N ALA A 105 -1.64 7.60 10.32
CA ALA A 105 -1.01 6.84 9.25
C ALA A 105 -2.00 5.85 8.61
N TYR A 106 -2.83 5.19 9.42
CA TYR A 106 -3.86 4.27 8.94
C TYR A 106 -4.90 5.00 8.06
N ALA A 107 -5.40 6.16 8.52
CA ALA A 107 -6.35 6.96 7.74
C ALA A 107 -5.75 7.41 6.40
N ALA A 108 -4.50 7.85 6.39
CA ALA A 108 -3.80 8.23 5.17
C ALA A 108 -3.60 7.03 4.22
N LEU A 109 -3.35 5.84 4.76
CA LEU A 109 -3.25 4.60 3.98
C LEU A 109 -4.57 4.31 3.24
N ILE A 110 -5.71 4.42 3.91
CA ILE A 110 -7.02 4.22 3.29
C ILE A 110 -7.25 5.27 2.19
N ASP A 111 -6.98 6.54 2.45
CA ASP A 111 -7.12 7.61 1.45
C ASP A 111 -6.26 7.35 0.21
N LEU A 112 -5.01 6.98 0.41
CA LEU A 112 -4.07 6.70 -0.68
C LEU A 112 -4.49 5.48 -1.50
N LEU A 113 -4.93 4.40 -0.86
CA LEU A 113 -5.40 3.20 -1.54
C LEU A 113 -6.64 3.48 -2.40
N VAL A 114 -7.58 4.28 -1.90
CA VAL A 114 -8.76 4.70 -2.68
C VAL A 114 -8.34 5.47 -3.93
N ASP A 115 -7.42 6.41 -3.78
CA ASP A 115 -6.90 7.19 -4.90
C ASP A 115 -6.18 6.31 -5.93
N ILE A 116 -5.27 5.44 -5.49
CA ILE A 116 -4.56 4.49 -6.37
C ILE A 116 -5.54 3.62 -7.14
N CYS A 117 -6.54 3.06 -6.48
CA CYS A 117 -7.53 2.21 -7.11
C CYS A 117 -8.33 2.96 -8.17
N LYS A 118 -8.81 4.15 -7.85
CA LYS A 118 -9.59 4.98 -8.80
C LYS A 118 -8.78 5.33 -10.06
N ARG A 119 -7.52 5.76 -9.89
CA ARG A 119 -6.69 6.18 -11.03
C ARG A 119 -6.20 5.00 -11.89
N ASN A 120 -6.07 3.82 -11.32
CA ASN A 120 -5.57 2.63 -12.02
C ASN A 120 -6.67 1.65 -12.43
N GLY A 121 -7.93 2.00 -12.28
CA GLY A 121 -9.06 1.15 -12.70
C GLY A 121 -9.24 -0.11 -11.86
N ILE A 122 -8.74 -0.12 -10.61
CA ILE A 122 -8.97 -1.21 -9.65
C ILE A 122 -10.32 -0.96 -9.00
N LYS A 123 -11.31 -1.76 -9.36
CA LYS A 123 -12.70 -1.57 -8.91
C LYS A 123 -12.92 -1.97 -7.46
N GLU A 124 -12.14 -2.93 -6.97
CA GLU A 124 -12.18 -3.38 -5.59
C GLU A 124 -10.85 -4.02 -5.18
N LEU A 125 -10.51 -3.93 -3.90
CA LEU A 125 -9.44 -4.70 -3.29
C LEU A 125 -9.98 -6.06 -2.83
N LYS A 126 -9.21 -7.11 -3.06
CA LYS A 126 -9.56 -8.50 -2.75
C LYS A 126 -8.47 -9.13 -1.92
N TRP A 127 -8.83 -9.65 -0.76
CA TRP A 127 -7.92 -10.32 0.14
C TRP A 127 -8.46 -11.69 0.55
N LYS A 128 -7.66 -12.73 0.35
CA LYS A 128 -7.96 -14.12 0.74
C LYS A 128 -6.95 -14.69 1.72
N ALA A 129 -5.88 -13.94 2.01
CA ALA A 129 -4.73 -14.41 2.77
C ALA A 129 -4.09 -15.69 2.17
N ASP A 130 -4.09 -15.80 0.85
CA ASP A 130 -3.69 -17.01 0.13
C ASP A 130 -2.53 -16.71 -0.83
N LYS A 131 -1.34 -17.15 -0.45
CA LYS A 131 -0.12 -17.00 -1.24
C LYS A 131 -0.23 -17.63 -2.64
N SER A 132 -1.02 -18.69 -2.79
CA SER A 132 -1.18 -19.36 -4.09
C SER A 132 -1.89 -18.50 -5.14
N LEU A 133 -2.55 -17.44 -4.72
CA LEU A 133 -3.28 -16.53 -5.61
C LEU A 133 -2.43 -15.33 -6.09
N ILE A 134 -1.15 -15.30 -5.78
CA ILE A 134 -0.24 -14.27 -6.31
C ILE A 134 -0.31 -14.27 -7.84
N GLY A 135 -0.46 -13.08 -8.44
CA GLY A 135 -0.56 -12.93 -9.89
C GLY A 135 -1.93 -13.24 -10.49
N GLN A 136 -2.95 -13.44 -9.64
CA GLN A 136 -4.34 -13.66 -10.04
C GLN A 136 -5.22 -12.53 -9.50
N PRO A 137 -5.13 -11.30 -10.06
CA PRO A 137 -5.76 -10.11 -9.46
C PRO A 137 -7.28 -10.13 -9.47
N ASP A 138 -7.89 -10.96 -10.31
CA ASP A 138 -9.34 -11.22 -10.31
C ASP A 138 -9.81 -11.97 -9.05
N LYS A 139 -8.90 -12.69 -8.38
CA LYS A 139 -9.17 -13.44 -7.14
C LYS A 139 -8.59 -12.75 -5.91
N GLN A 140 -7.39 -12.21 -6.01
CA GLN A 140 -6.70 -11.49 -4.96
C GLN A 140 -5.70 -10.51 -5.55
N ASN A 141 -5.78 -9.24 -5.15
CA ASN A 141 -4.92 -8.17 -5.64
C ASN A 141 -4.22 -7.38 -4.53
N MET A 142 -4.13 -7.97 -3.38
CA MET A 142 -3.29 -7.53 -2.27
C MET A 142 -2.26 -8.62 -1.99
N THR A 143 -1.00 -8.22 -1.87
CA THR A 143 0.12 -9.11 -1.56
C THR A 143 0.92 -8.56 -0.39
N VAL A 144 1.78 -9.36 0.21
CA VAL A 144 2.59 -8.99 1.36
C VAL A 144 4.03 -9.46 1.19
N HIS A 145 4.98 -8.71 1.71
CA HIS A 145 6.41 -8.96 1.58
C HIS A 145 6.82 -10.36 2.09
N ARG A 146 6.22 -10.81 3.19
CA ARG A 146 6.55 -12.13 3.78
C ARG A 146 6.27 -13.32 2.86
N TRP A 147 5.49 -13.13 1.82
CA TRP A 147 5.26 -14.18 0.81
C TRP A 147 6.42 -14.33 -0.17
N PHE A 148 7.29 -13.34 -0.26
CA PHE A 148 8.40 -13.30 -1.22
C PHE A 148 9.77 -13.40 -0.57
N ALA A 149 9.89 -13.18 0.72
CA ALA A 149 11.14 -13.21 1.46
C ALA A 149 10.89 -13.59 2.93
N ASN A 150 11.92 -14.06 3.61
CA ASN A 150 11.86 -14.33 5.04
C ASN A 150 11.88 -13.01 5.83
N LYS A 151 10.73 -12.36 5.93
CA LYS A 151 10.50 -11.06 6.58
C LYS A 151 9.25 -11.09 7.43
N SER A 152 9.24 -10.29 8.52
CA SER A 152 8.04 -10.07 9.33
C SER A 152 7.04 -9.12 8.66
N CYS A 153 7.54 -8.25 7.78
CA CYS A 153 6.72 -7.29 7.03
C CYS A 153 5.52 -7.96 6.36
N PRO A 154 4.31 -7.44 6.48
CA PRO A 154 3.94 -6.11 6.99
C PRO A 154 3.68 -6.05 8.50
N GLY A 155 4.07 -7.07 9.29
CA GLY A 155 3.77 -7.20 10.71
C GLY A 155 2.35 -7.70 10.96
N THR A 156 2.11 -8.19 12.16
CA THR A 156 0.81 -8.79 12.53
C THR A 156 -0.32 -7.76 12.50
N TYR A 157 -0.05 -6.51 12.91
CA TYR A 157 -1.07 -5.46 12.92
C TYR A 157 -1.69 -5.24 11.53
N LEU A 158 -0.87 -4.98 10.52
CA LEU A 158 -1.37 -4.75 9.15
C LEU A 158 -1.83 -6.05 8.48
N TYR A 159 -1.14 -7.16 8.71
CA TYR A 159 -1.52 -8.44 8.10
C TYR A 159 -2.95 -8.84 8.47
N GLU A 160 -3.28 -8.79 9.75
CA GLU A 160 -4.61 -9.15 10.25
C GLU A 160 -5.70 -8.15 9.82
N ARG A 161 -5.32 -6.94 9.42
CA ARG A 161 -6.25 -5.88 8.98
C ARG A 161 -6.44 -5.78 7.47
N HIS A 162 -5.80 -6.63 6.68
CA HIS A 162 -5.93 -6.56 5.22
C HIS A 162 -7.38 -6.70 4.74
N ALA A 163 -8.16 -7.60 5.33
CA ALA A 163 -9.58 -7.74 5.02
C ALA A 163 -10.38 -6.48 5.39
N GLN A 164 -10.09 -5.89 6.54
CA GLN A 164 -10.72 -4.62 6.97
C GLN A 164 -10.31 -3.47 6.05
N ILE A 165 -9.02 -3.36 5.71
CA ILE A 165 -8.52 -2.34 4.78
C ILE A 165 -9.23 -2.46 3.43
N ALA A 166 -9.32 -3.65 2.88
CA ALA A 166 -10.06 -3.91 1.64
C ALA A 166 -11.52 -3.47 1.76
N SER A 167 -12.19 -3.83 2.84
CA SER A 167 -13.58 -3.44 3.08
C SER A 167 -13.78 -1.93 3.15
N GLU A 168 -12.93 -1.21 3.88
CA GLU A 168 -13.00 0.25 4.02
C GLU A 168 -12.74 0.96 2.69
N VAL A 169 -11.74 0.52 1.94
CA VAL A 169 -11.43 1.05 0.61
C VAL A 169 -12.59 0.78 -0.35
N ASN A 170 -13.10 -0.43 -0.38
CA ASN A 170 -14.17 -0.83 -1.29
C ASN A 170 -15.47 -0.07 -1.05
N LYS A 171 -15.81 0.24 0.20
CA LYS A 171 -16.95 1.12 0.52
C LYS A 171 -16.83 2.48 -0.16
N ARG A 172 -15.64 3.06 -0.13
CA ARG A 172 -15.38 4.37 -0.73
C ARG A 172 -15.28 4.31 -2.26
N LEU A 173 -14.92 3.17 -2.83
CA LEU A 173 -14.94 2.95 -4.28
C LEU A 173 -16.36 2.74 -4.83
N GLY A 174 -17.36 2.53 -3.98
CA GLY A 174 -18.71 2.21 -4.42
C GLY A 174 -18.84 0.81 -5.01
N SER A 175 -17.84 -0.04 -4.85
CA SER A 175 -17.90 -1.47 -5.20
C SER A 175 -18.65 -2.21 -4.11
N THR A 176 -19.94 -1.94 -4.03
CA THR A 176 -20.74 -2.50 -2.98
C THR A 176 -21.82 -3.37 -3.53
N ASN A 177 -21.78 -4.60 -3.11
CA ASN A 177 -22.95 -5.24 -2.56
C ASN A 177 -23.18 -4.68 -1.14
N ILE A 178 -23.29 -3.36 -0.96
CA ILE A 178 -23.92 -2.80 0.22
C ILE A 178 -25.39 -3.09 0.05
N LYS A 179 -25.87 -4.10 0.77
CA LYS A 179 -27.26 -4.05 1.23
C LYS A 179 -27.39 -2.70 1.91
N PRO A 180 -28.29 -1.79 1.48
CA PRO A 180 -28.48 -0.56 2.19
C PRO A 180 -28.68 -0.92 3.66
N CYS A 181 -27.84 -0.35 4.54
CA CYS A 181 -28.16 -0.35 5.95
C CYS A 181 -29.53 0.29 6.00
N LEU A 182 -30.53 -0.48 6.33
CA LEU A 182 -31.85 0.08 6.62
C LEU A 182 -31.62 1.13 7.69
N LEU A 183 -31.64 2.39 7.29
CA LEU A 183 -31.79 3.48 8.21
C LEU A 183 -33.02 3.14 9.03
N TYR A 184 -32.79 2.74 10.28
CA TYR A 184 -33.86 2.62 11.25
C TYR A 184 -34.39 4.03 11.47
N THR A 185 -35.45 4.36 10.71
CA THR A 185 -36.27 5.54 11.04
C THR A 185 -37.07 5.14 12.25
N SER A 186 -36.70 5.64 13.41
CA SER A 186 -37.57 5.58 14.58
C SER A 186 -38.93 6.10 14.19
N PRO A 187 -40.01 5.34 14.40
CA PRO A 187 -41.31 5.93 14.31
C PRO A 187 -41.43 7.02 15.37
N SER A 188 -41.66 8.23 14.94
CA SER A 188 -42.03 9.33 15.85
C SER A 188 -43.36 9.02 16.52
#